data_d70a8e80c53ba54fb70a5d07046db100
#
_entry.id   d70a8e80c53ba54fb70a5d07046db100
#
_cell.length_a   1.000
_cell.length_b   1.000
_cell.length_c   1.000
_cell.angle_alpha   90.00
_cell.angle_beta   90.00
_cell.angle_gamma   90.00
#
_symmetry.space_group_name_H-M   'P 1'
#
loop_
_entity.id
_entity.type
_entity.pdbx_description
1 polymer ?
#
loop_
_entity_poly.entity_id
_entity_poly.type
_entity_poly.pdbx_seq_one_letter_code
_entity_poly.pdbx_strand_id
1 'polypeptide(L)'
;VVIKKSELNYAHGRVLYAVLRNYLKNFDKDSKTINILETGTARGFSSICMAKALSDSGCEGSICTVDILPHYKKMYWNCAADHTKGEQTRHDLLSNWNDLTERYIIFIQGFTRLVLPKIALTRINFAFLDGAHTYEDVMFEFNTISKKQKKGDIIVFDDYNKKSFPGIVKAVNFIASGMSYEIKIVHNQKTQRDYAIAKKMS
;
A
#
# COMPACT_ATOMS: atom_id res chain seq x y z
N VAL A 1 22.54 6.38 -5.66
CA VAL A 1 21.65 5.28 -5.22
C VAL A 1 22.20 4.72 -3.91
N VAL A 2 21.41 4.79 -2.83
CA VAL A 2 21.81 4.20 -1.55
C VAL A 2 21.40 2.73 -1.56
N ILE A 3 22.38 1.83 -1.57
CA ILE A 3 22.12 0.39 -1.50
C ILE A 3 21.72 0.05 -0.06
N LYS A 4 20.51 -0.42 0.14
CA LYS A 4 20.08 -0.94 1.43
C LYS A 4 20.78 -2.29 1.67
N LYS A 5 21.64 -2.37 2.67
CA LYS A 5 22.25 -3.63 3.14
C LYS A 5 21.28 -4.50 3.96
N SER A 6 20.02 -4.18 3.98
CA SER A 6 19.01 -4.94 4.72
C SER A 6 18.55 -6.16 3.94
N GLU A 7 18.26 -7.24 4.67
CA GLU A 7 17.55 -8.40 4.12
C GLU A 7 16.17 -8.00 3.60
N LEU A 8 15.64 -8.82 2.68
CA LEU A 8 14.29 -8.66 2.18
C LEU A 8 13.28 -8.77 3.34
N ASN A 9 12.52 -7.72 3.54
CA ASN A 9 11.46 -7.71 4.55
C ASN A 9 10.12 -8.08 3.91
N TYR A 10 9.64 -9.27 4.25
CA TYR A 10 8.33 -9.76 3.78
C TYR A 10 7.17 -9.47 4.76
N ALA A 11 7.44 -8.75 5.85
CA ALA A 11 6.45 -8.57 6.92
C ALA A 11 5.23 -7.78 6.45
N HIS A 12 5.44 -6.67 5.71
CA HIS A 12 4.33 -5.87 5.22
C HIS A 12 3.40 -6.65 4.27
N GLY A 13 3.95 -7.50 3.41
CA GLY A 13 3.15 -8.36 2.55
C GLY A 13 2.23 -9.31 3.32
N ARG A 14 2.72 -9.90 4.41
CA ARG A 14 1.90 -10.77 5.28
C ARG A 14 0.79 -10.00 5.98
N VAL A 15 1.09 -8.81 6.49
CA VAL A 15 0.10 -7.94 7.15
C VAL A 15 -0.98 -7.54 6.14
N LEU A 16 -0.57 -7.02 4.97
CA LEU A 16 -1.51 -6.60 3.93
C LEU A 16 -2.39 -7.74 3.46
N TYR A 17 -1.80 -8.91 3.15
CA TYR A 17 -2.55 -10.10 2.77
C TYR A 17 -3.58 -10.49 3.82
N ALA A 18 -3.18 -10.58 5.10
CA ALA A 18 -4.07 -10.99 6.18
C ALA A 18 -5.20 -9.99 6.44
N VAL A 19 -4.87 -8.69 6.47
CA VAL A 19 -5.86 -7.62 6.70
C VAL A 19 -6.86 -7.55 5.55
N LEU A 20 -6.39 -7.60 4.30
CA LEU A 20 -7.25 -7.58 3.13
C LEU A 20 -8.12 -8.85 3.06
N ARG A 21 -7.55 -10.05 3.29
CA ARG A 21 -8.33 -11.29 3.36
C ARG A 21 -9.43 -11.24 4.43
N ASN A 22 -9.14 -10.65 5.59
CA ASN A 22 -10.15 -10.48 6.62
C ASN A 22 -11.24 -9.47 6.23
N TYR A 23 -10.88 -8.37 5.57
CA TYR A 23 -11.84 -7.42 5.00
C TYR A 23 -12.77 -8.11 3.99
N LEU A 24 -12.20 -8.93 3.09
CA LEU A 24 -12.93 -9.61 2.01
C LEU A 24 -13.87 -10.71 2.48
N LYS A 25 -13.73 -11.25 3.70
CA LYS A 25 -14.66 -12.27 4.25
C LYS A 25 -16.11 -11.79 4.31
N ASN A 26 -16.29 -10.49 4.61
CA ASN A 26 -17.61 -9.87 4.78
C ASN A 26 -17.99 -8.99 3.60
N PHE A 27 -17.23 -9.06 2.51
CA PHE A 27 -17.50 -8.27 1.31
C PHE A 27 -18.46 -9.01 0.39
N ASP A 28 -19.48 -8.28 -0.08
CA ASP A 28 -20.43 -8.80 -1.05
C ASP A 28 -19.75 -8.93 -2.43
N LYS A 29 -19.37 -10.17 -2.78
CA LYS A 29 -18.56 -10.49 -3.96
C LYS A 29 -19.35 -10.43 -5.25
N ASP A 30 -20.65 -10.65 -5.17
CA ASP A 30 -21.50 -10.86 -6.36
C ASP A 30 -21.93 -9.54 -6.99
N SER A 31 -21.90 -8.45 -6.22
CA SER A 31 -22.41 -7.15 -6.67
C SER A 31 -21.38 -6.02 -6.74
N LYS A 32 -20.12 -6.22 -6.28
CA LYS A 32 -19.19 -5.13 -6.10
C LYS A 32 -17.75 -5.47 -6.46
N THR A 33 -17.09 -4.52 -7.11
CA THR A 33 -15.65 -4.55 -7.38
C THR A 33 -14.89 -3.85 -6.26
N ILE A 34 -13.77 -4.43 -5.83
CA ILE A 34 -12.85 -3.85 -4.85
C ILE A 34 -11.91 -2.88 -5.53
N ASN A 35 -11.87 -1.63 -5.05
CA ASN A 35 -10.87 -0.65 -5.44
C ASN A 35 -9.85 -0.48 -4.32
N ILE A 36 -8.61 -0.79 -4.63
CA ILE A 36 -7.46 -0.64 -3.72
C ILE A 36 -6.58 0.49 -4.24
N LEU A 37 -6.11 1.34 -3.35
CA LEU A 37 -5.13 2.38 -3.66
C LEU A 37 -3.86 2.13 -2.86
N GLU A 38 -2.71 2.21 -3.54
CA GLU A 38 -1.39 2.13 -2.90
C GLU A 38 -0.57 3.36 -3.27
N THR A 39 0.12 3.93 -2.28
CA THR A 39 1.19 4.92 -2.48
C THR A 39 2.52 4.30 -2.08
N GLY A 40 3.55 4.42 -2.96
CA GLY A 40 4.84 3.78 -2.74
C GLY A 40 4.90 2.35 -3.26
N THR A 41 4.78 2.16 -4.58
CA THR A 41 4.88 0.84 -5.23
C THR A 41 6.23 0.17 -5.02
N ALA A 42 7.32 0.94 -5.03
CA ALA A 42 8.69 0.43 -5.00
C ALA A 42 8.90 -0.75 -5.96
N ARG A 43 9.24 -1.93 -5.46
CA ARG A 43 9.42 -3.16 -6.25
C ARG A 43 8.10 -3.85 -6.65
N GLY A 44 6.96 -3.43 -6.10
CA GLY A 44 5.64 -4.02 -6.35
C GLY A 44 5.29 -5.21 -5.45
N PHE A 45 6.07 -5.51 -4.43
CA PHE A 45 5.83 -6.68 -3.56
C PHE A 45 4.51 -6.57 -2.78
N SER A 46 4.20 -5.41 -2.22
CA SER A 46 2.94 -5.12 -1.52
C SER A 46 1.74 -5.28 -2.47
N SER A 47 1.84 -4.71 -3.68
CA SER A 47 0.81 -4.85 -4.71
C SER A 47 0.54 -6.32 -5.05
N ILE A 48 1.59 -7.15 -5.23
CA ILE A 48 1.44 -8.59 -5.48
C ILE A 48 0.76 -9.30 -4.31
N CYS A 49 1.11 -8.97 -3.06
CA CYS A 49 0.47 -9.58 -1.89
C CYS A 49 -1.03 -9.23 -1.80
N MET A 50 -1.40 -8.00 -2.15
CA MET A 50 -2.80 -7.58 -2.22
C MET A 50 -3.53 -8.24 -3.40
N ALA A 51 -2.90 -8.33 -4.57
CA ALA A 51 -3.45 -9.05 -5.74
C ALA A 51 -3.67 -10.54 -5.44
N LYS A 52 -2.73 -11.18 -4.74
CA LYS A 52 -2.88 -12.57 -4.29
C LYS A 52 -4.05 -12.72 -3.31
N ALA A 53 -4.25 -11.76 -2.41
CA ALA A 53 -5.39 -11.78 -1.48
C ALA A 53 -6.74 -11.67 -2.22
N LEU A 54 -6.84 -10.84 -3.27
CA LEU A 54 -8.02 -10.78 -4.14
C LEU A 54 -8.24 -12.11 -4.85
N SER A 55 -7.21 -12.64 -5.52
CA SER A 55 -7.26 -13.91 -6.24
C SER A 55 -7.71 -15.07 -5.36
N ASP A 56 -7.08 -15.24 -4.18
CA ASP A 56 -7.41 -16.31 -3.22
C ASP A 56 -8.78 -16.15 -2.57
N SER A 57 -9.36 -14.94 -2.65
CA SER A 57 -10.72 -14.68 -2.18
C SER A 57 -11.76 -14.85 -3.28
N GLY A 58 -11.37 -15.07 -4.53
CA GLY A 58 -12.27 -15.07 -5.67
C GLY A 58 -12.98 -13.72 -5.86
N CYS A 59 -12.30 -12.61 -5.52
CA CYS A 59 -12.87 -11.27 -5.63
C CYS A 59 -12.32 -10.54 -6.85
N GLU A 60 -13.21 -9.94 -7.63
CA GLU A 60 -12.83 -9.00 -8.68
C GLU A 60 -12.45 -7.65 -8.06
N GLY A 61 -11.41 -7.02 -8.60
CA GLY A 61 -10.95 -5.75 -8.09
C GLY A 61 -9.79 -5.16 -8.88
N SER A 62 -9.40 -3.96 -8.51
CA SER A 62 -8.23 -3.30 -9.08
C SER A 62 -7.38 -2.66 -7.97
N ILE A 63 -6.07 -2.73 -8.16
CA ILE A 63 -5.06 -2.10 -7.32
C ILE A 63 -4.42 -1.00 -8.13
N CYS A 64 -4.76 0.25 -7.81
CA CYS A 64 -4.13 1.42 -8.41
C CYS A 64 -2.93 1.79 -7.54
N THR A 65 -1.71 1.57 -8.05
CA THR A 65 -0.48 1.83 -7.29
C THR A 65 0.30 2.99 -7.89
N VAL A 66 0.72 3.96 -7.05
CA VAL A 66 1.36 5.21 -7.45
C VAL A 66 2.78 5.28 -6.91
N ASP A 67 3.74 5.54 -7.80
CA ASP A 67 5.15 5.74 -7.44
C ASP A 67 5.85 6.70 -8.40
N ILE A 68 6.87 7.39 -7.91
CA ILE A 68 7.76 8.19 -8.76
C ILE A 68 8.66 7.32 -9.63
N LEU A 69 8.95 6.08 -9.20
CA LEU A 69 9.83 5.17 -9.91
C LEU A 69 9.13 4.58 -11.14
N PRO A 70 9.83 4.46 -12.26
CA PRO A 70 9.28 3.98 -13.50
C PRO A 70 8.99 2.48 -13.47
N HIS A 71 8.00 2.03 -14.26
CA HIS A 71 7.67 0.62 -14.40
C HIS A 71 8.53 -0.11 -15.45
N TYR A 72 8.76 0.54 -16.59
CA TYR A 72 9.44 -0.06 -17.74
C TYR A 72 10.88 0.46 -18.01
N LYS A 73 11.39 1.36 -17.15
CA LYS A 73 12.76 1.85 -17.27
C LYS A 73 13.69 1.01 -16.42
N LYS A 74 14.81 0.53 -16.99
CA LYS A 74 15.86 -0.17 -16.26
C LYS A 74 16.53 0.76 -15.25
N MET A 75 16.76 0.24 -14.07
CA MET A 75 17.45 0.93 -12.98
C MET A 75 18.03 -0.08 -11.97
N TYR A 76 18.97 0.36 -11.15
CA TYR A 76 19.40 -0.40 -9.99
C TYR A 76 18.38 -0.24 -8.85
N TRP A 77 17.82 -1.34 -8.41
CA TRP A 77 16.87 -1.33 -7.31
C TRP A 77 17.59 -1.23 -5.96
N ASN A 78 16.95 -0.53 -5.03
CA ASN A 78 17.50 -0.21 -3.71
C ASN A 78 17.48 -1.41 -2.74
N CYS A 79 17.82 -2.59 -3.20
CA CYS A 79 17.92 -3.80 -2.40
C CYS A 79 19.21 -4.55 -2.82
N ALA A 80 20.02 -4.98 -1.86
CA ALA A 80 21.27 -5.68 -2.14
C ALA A 80 21.08 -6.92 -3.03
N ALA A 81 20.01 -7.68 -2.78
CA ALA A 81 19.69 -8.88 -3.56
C ALA A 81 19.33 -8.59 -5.03
N ASP A 82 18.80 -7.40 -5.34
CA ASP A 82 18.50 -7.00 -6.72
C ASP A 82 19.69 -6.34 -7.38
N HIS A 83 20.48 -5.60 -6.60
CA HIS A 83 21.65 -4.89 -7.13
C HIS A 83 22.65 -5.83 -7.78
N THR A 84 22.82 -7.05 -7.24
CA THR A 84 23.68 -8.09 -7.82
C THR A 84 23.19 -8.61 -9.17
N LYS A 85 21.93 -8.40 -9.52
CA LYS A 85 21.32 -8.79 -10.80
C LYS A 85 21.47 -7.72 -11.89
N GLY A 86 22.09 -6.58 -11.57
CA GLY A 86 22.23 -5.44 -12.48
C GLY A 86 20.95 -4.60 -12.61
N GLU A 87 20.88 -3.83 -13.67
CA GLU A 87 19.72 -2.99 -13.94
C GLU A 87 18.53 -3.81 -14.45
N GLN A 88 17.39 -3.64 -13.79
CA GLN A 88 16.12 -4.29 -14.13
C GLN A 88 14.97 -3.30 -14.15
N THR A 89 13.94 -3.56 -14.93
CA THR A 89 12.68 -2.85 -14.83
C THR A 89 11.84 -3.42 -13.67
N ARG A 90 10.83 -2.69 -13.19
CA ARG A 90 9.84 -3.27 -12.26
C ARG A 90 9.09 -4.42 -12.94
N HIS A 91 8.82 -4.31 -14.23
CA HIS A 91 8.20 -5.38 -15.02
C HIS A 91 9.05 -6.68 -14.95
N ASP A 92 10.38 -6.58 -15.14
CA ASP A 92 11.27 -7.76 -15.03
C ASP A 92 11.22 -8.40 -13.63
N LEU A 93 11.20 -7.58 -12.56
CA LEU A 93 11.11 -8.07 -11.19
C LEU A 93 9.80 -8.83 -10.91
N LEU A 94 8.73 -8.46 -11.59
CA LEU A 94 7.38 -9.01 -11.38
C LEU A 94 7.01 -10.10 -12.40
N SER A 95 7.91 -10.46 -13.33
CA SER A 95 7.63 -11.39 -14.43
C SER A 95 7.06 -12.75 -14.00
N ASN A 96 7.45 -13.25 -12.83
CA ASN A 96 6.90 -14.49 -12.27
C ASN A 96 5.45 -14.36 -11.75
N TRP A 97 4.87 -13.14 -11.78
CA TRP A 97 3.56 -12.81 -11.25
C TRP A 97 2.66 -12.13 -12.28
N ASN A 98 2.93 -12.35 -13.59
CA ASN A 98 2.23 -11.68 -14.69
C ASN A 98 0.71 -11.85 -14.59
N ASP A 99 0.21 -13.04 -14.28
CA ASP A 99 -1.23 -13.30 -14.12
C ASP A 99 -1.88 -12.38 -13.07
N LEU A 100 -1.18 -12.09 -11.97
CA LEU A 100 -1.67 -11.19 -10.93
C LEU A 100 -1.52 -9.72 -11.34
N THR A 101 -0.40 -9.36 -11.99
CA THR A 101 -0.16 -7.98 -12.42
C THR A 101 -1.13 -7.55 -13.49
N GLU A 102 -1.32 -8.35 -14.51
CA GLU A 102 -2.24 -8.06 -15.62
C GLU A 102 -3.70 -8.01 -15.18
N ARG A 103 -4.10 -8.92 -14.29
CA ARG A 103 -5.48 -9.00 -13.83
C ARG A 103 -5.87 -7.91 -12.84
N TYR A 104 -4.96 -7.53 -11.91
CA TYR A 104 -5.35 -6.74 -10.76
C TYR A 104 -4.64 -5.40 -10.63
N ILE A 105 -3.46 -5.16 -11.27
CA ILE A 105 -2.61 -4.03 -10.90
C ILE A 105 -2.52 -2.99 -12.02
N ILE A 106 -2.76 -1.74 -11.66
CA ILE A 106 -2.59 -0.57 -12.53
C ILE A 106 -1.43 0.26 -11.96
N PHE A 107 -0.30 0.28 -12.68
CA PHE A 107 0.87 1.06 -12.27
C PHE A 107 0.79 2.49 -12.80
N ILE A 108 0.85 3.46 -11.91
CA ILE A 108 0.84 4.89 -12.25
C ILE A 108 2.15 5.52 -11.79
N GLN A 109 2.91 6.07 -12.75
CA GLN A 109 4.12 6.80 -12.44
C GLN A 109 3.82 8.27 -12.16
N GLY A 110 4.28 8.80 -11.02
CA GLY A 110 4.20 10.21 -10.70
C GLY A 110 4.26 10.52 -9.21
N PHE A 111 4.36 11.80 -8.90
CA PHE A 111 4.28 12.28 -7.52
C PHE A 111 2.86 12.14 -6.99
N THR A 112 2.71 11.53 -5.83
CA THR A 112 1.42 11.26 -5.18
C THR A 112 0.54 12.51 -5.11
N ARG A 113 1.09 13.67 -4.72
CA ARG A 113 0.35 14.94 -4.66
C ARG A 113 -0.23 15.40 -6.00
N LEU A 114 0.41 15.05 -7.11
CA LEU A 114 -0.05 15.42 -8.46
C LEU A 114 -0.98 14.36 -9.07
N VAL A 115 -0.80 13.11 -8.68
CA VAL A 115 -1.51 11.95 -9.27
C VAL A 115 -2.82 11.68 -8.55
N LEU A 116 -2.83 11.60 -7.21
CA LEU A 116 -4.02 11.21 -6.45
C LEU A 116 -5.28 12.03 -6.75
N PRO A 117 -5.22 13.37 -6.91
CA PRO A 117 -6.40 14.16 -7.25
C PRO A 117 -7.00 13.84 -8.63
N LYS A 118 -6.20 13.23 -9.53
CA LYS A 118 -6.59 12.88 -10.90
C LYS A 118 -7.11 11.46 -11.03
N ILE A 119 -6.97 10.63 -10.00
CA ILE A 119 -7.46 9.24 -10.02
C ILE A 119 -8.98 9.24 -9.85
N ALA A 120 -9.67 8.80 -10.89
CA ALA A 120 -11.15 8.82 -10.98
C ALA A 120 -11.83 7.64 -10.25
N LEU A 121 -11.25 7.15 -9.14
CA LEU A 121 -11.92 6.17 -8.29
C LEU A 121 -13.03 6.85 -7.49
N THR A 122 -14.25 6.36 -7.61
CA THR A 122 -15.41 6.87 -6.85
C THR A 122 -15.44 6.31 -5.41
N ARG A 123 -14.84 5.16 -5.18
CA ARG A 123 -14.66 4.52 -3.87
C ARG A 123 -13.30 3.89 -3.75
N ILE A 124 -12.72 3.93 -2.56
CA ILE A 124 -11.50 3.26 -2.18
C ILE A 124 -11.81 2.37 -0.97
N ASN A 125 -11.93 1.07 -1.20
CA ASN A 125 -12.29 0.09 -0.17
C ASN A 125 -11.14 -0.20 0.78
N PHE A 126 -9.94 -0.24 0.23
CA PHE A 126 -8.71 -0.53 0.96
C PHE A 126 -7.59 0.37 0.45
N ALA A 127 -6.78 0.90 1.35
CA ALA A 127 -5.60 1.67 0.96
C ALA A 127 -4.36 1.22 1.73
N PHE A 128 -3.20 1.31 1.08
CA PHE A 128 -1.89 1.10 1.69
C PHE A 128 -1.01 2.33 1.44
N LEU A 129 -0.55 2.98 2.50
CA LEU A 129 0.25 4.18 2.46
C LEU A 129 1.69 3.86 2.90
N ASP A 130 2.61 3.80 1.94
CA ASP A 130 4.06 3.56 2.10
C ASP A 130 4.88 4.50 1.18
N GLY A 131 4.31 5.65 0.81
CA GLY A 131 4.92 6.60 -0.14
C GLY A 131 5.76 7.66 0.54
N ALA A 132 5.18 8.43 1.41
CA ALA A 132 5.80 9.57 2.07
C ALA A 132 5.66 9.49 3.60
N HIS A 133 6.63 10.06 4.32
CA HIS A 133 6.75 9.88 5.77
C HIS A 133 6.60 11.19 6.56
N THR A 134 6.37 12.33 5.87
CA THR A 134 6.08 13.60 6.55
C THR A 134 4.62 13.64 7.01
N TYR A 135 4.34 14.38 8.09
CA TYR A 135 2.97 14.56 8.57
C TYR A 135 2.05 15.13 7.47
N GLU A 136 2.54 16.13 6.74
CA GLU A 136 1.80 16.86 5.71
C GLU A 136 1.46 15.96 4.52
N ASP A 137 2.38 15.07 4.12
CA ASP A 137 2.15 14.16 3.00
C ASP A 137 1.17 13.04 3.38
N VAL A 138 1.36 12.43 4.57
CA VAL A 138 0.45 11.40 5.08
C VAL A 138 -0.97 11.95 5.23
N MET A 139 -1.12 13.17 5.78
CA MET A 139 -2.42 13.81 5.91
C MET A 139 -3.05 14.19 4.57
N PHE A 140 -2.24 14.59 3.58
CA PHE A 140 -2.73 14.84 2.22
C PHE A 140 -3.30 13.55 1.59
N GLU A 141 -2.56 12.46 1.67
CA GLU A 141 -2.99 11.14 1.17
C GLU A 141 -4.25 10.67 1.90
N PHE A 142 -4.23 10.69 3.23
CA PHE A 142 -5.39 10.34 4.06
C PHE A 142 -6.64 11.15 3.69
N ASN A 143 -6.53 12.48 3.62
CA ASN A 143 -7.66 13.36 3.32
C ASN A 143 -8.24 13.12 1.91
N THR A 144 -7.40 12.76 0.95
CA THR A 144 -7.83 12.42 -0.41
C THR A 144 -8.59 11.09 -0.44
N ILE A 145 -8.10 10.09 0.29
CA ILE A 145 -8.64 8.73 0.34
C ILE A 145 -9.91 8.68 1.17
N SER A 146 -9.90 9.29 2.36
CA SER A 146 -11.01 9.22 3.33
C SER A 146 -12.34 9.74 2.78
N LYS A 147 -12.29 10.73 1.88
CA LYS A 147 -13.46 11.26 1.17
C LYS A 147 -14.14 10.24 0.25
N LYS A 148 -13.37 9.22 -0.17
CA LYS A 148 -13.81 8.14 -1.07
C LYS A 148 -14.07 6.83 -0.33
N GLN A 149 -14.00 6.84 1.00
CA GLN A 149 -14.25 5.67 1.83
C GLN A 149 -15.64 5.71 2.47
N LYS A 150 -16.18 4.52 2.73
CA LYS A 150 -17.41 4.29 3.48
C LYS A 150 -17.11 3.52 4.77
N LYS A 151 -18.09 3.42 5.65
CA LYS A 151 -18.01 2.61 6.87
C LYS A 151 -17.47 1.21 6.57
N GLY A 152 -16.51 0.78 7.35
CA GLY A 152 -15.84 -0.52 7.23
C GLY A 152 -14.60 -0.53 6.32
N ASP A 153 -14.41 0.48 5.45
CA ASP A 153 -13.21 0.57 4.60
C ASP A 153 -11.95 0.81 5.43
N ILE A 154 -10.80 0.40 4.90
CA ILE A 154 -9.55 0.29 5.65
C ILE A 154 -8.44 1.12 4.99
N ILE A 155 -7.60 1.75 5.81
CA ILE A 155 -6.30 2.28 5.44
C ILE A 155 -5.23 1.60 6.29
N VAL A 156 -4.19 1.10 5.68
CA VAL A 156 -2.99 0.59 6.36
C VAL A 156 -1.85 1.57 6.15
N PHE A 157 -1.26 2.05 7.23
CA PHE A 157 -0.05 2.88 7.22
C PHE A 157 1.15 2.00 7.54
N ASP A 158 2.17 2.03 6.68
CA ASP A 158 3.47 1.41 6.96
C ASP A 158 4.31 2.30 7.88
N ASP A 159 5.43 1.76 8.34
CA ASP A 159 6.46 2.50 9.06
C ASP A 159 5.95 3.28 10.29
N TYR A 160 4.94 2.76 11.01
CA TYR A 160 4.43 3.36 12.24
C TYR A 160 5.47 3.24 13.36
N ASN A 161 6.48 4.11 13.33
CA ASN A 161 7.60 4.11 14.27
C ASN A 161 7.99 5.54 14.68
N LYS A 162 7.82 5.86 15.96
CA LYS A 162 8.06 7.21 16.51
C LYS A 162 9.51 7.67 16.34
N LYS A 163 10.48 6.76 16.42
CA LYS A 163 11.90 7.09 16.35
C LYS A 163 12.33 7.40 14.92
N SER A 164 11.87 6.60 13.95
CA SER A 164 12.30 6.71 12.55
C SER A 164 11.39 7.63 11.73
N PHE A 165 10.07 7.56 11.99
CA PHE A 165 9.05 8.24 11.18
C PHE A 165 8.01 8.96 12.05
N PRO A 166 8.42 10.00 12.83
CA PRO A 166 7.52 10.69 13.75
C PRO A 166 6.33 11.38 13.05
N GLY A 167 6.47 11.73 11.76
CA GLY A 167 5.40 12.32 10.95
C GLY A 167 4.21 11.38 10.78
N ILE A 168 4.47 10.09 10.49
CA ILE A 168 3.42 9.06 10.38
C ILE A 168 2.69 8.90 11.71
N VAL A 169 3.44 8.76 12.82
CA VAL A 169 2.85 8.58 14.15
C VAL A 169 1.98 9.77 14.53
N LYS A 170 2.45 11.00 14.24
CA LYS A 170 1.67 12.23 14.48
C LYS A 170 0.37 12.23 13.66
N ALA A 171 0.43 11.85 12.39
CA ALA A 171 -0.75 11.80 11.52
C ALA A 171 -1.76 10.75 12.00
N VAL A 172 -1.30 9.52 12.28
CA VAL A 172 -2.18 8.44 12.77
C VAL A 172 -2.82 8.80 14.11
N ASN A 173 -2.08 9.41 15.06
CA ASN A 173 -2.65 9.86 16.32
C ASN A 173 -3.69 10.97 16.13
N PHE A 174 -3.47 11.90 15.22
CA PHE A 174 -4.45 12.93 14.85
C PHE A 174 -5.72 12.30 14.27
N ILE A 175 -5.58 11.33 13.37
CA ILE A 175 -6.71 10.59 12.78
C ILE A 175 -7.50 9.86 13.88
N ALA A 176 -6.81 9.20 14.81
CA ALA A 176 -7.43 8.47 15.92
C ALA A 176 -8.25 9.36 16.85
N SER A 177 -7.80 10.60 17.10
CA SER A 177 -8.44 11.52 18.04
C SER A 177 -9.54 12.38 17.45
N GLY A 178 -9.49 12.66 16.14
CA GLY A 178 -10.36 13.68 15.52
C GLY A 178 -11.19 13.20 14.34
N MET A 179 -10.98 11.98 13.86
CA MET A 179 -11.68 11.44 12.69
C MET A 179 -12.47 10.18 13.04
N SER A 180 -13.45 9.84 12.20
CA SER A 180 -14.28 8.63 12.39
C SER A 180 -13.54 7.35 11.98
N TYR A 181 -12.38 7.09 12.59
CA TYR A 181 -11.58 5.89 12.36
C TYR A 181 -11.17 5.22 13.66
N GLU A 182 -11.35 3.90 13.72
CA GLU A 182 -10.77 3.04 14.75
C GLU A 182 -9.36 2.62 14.33
N ILE A 183 -8.37 2.81 15.19
CA ILE A 183 -6.97 2.49 14.91
C ILE A 183 -6.55 1.24 15.68
N LYS A 184 -5.98 0.27 14.96
CA LYS A 184 -5.31 -0.91 15.53
C LYS A 184 -3.84 -0.91 15.12
N ILE A 185 -2.93 -1.04 16.09
CA ILE A 185 -1.50 -1.17 15.83
C ILE A 185 -1.12 -2.65 15.77
N VAL A 186 -0.37 -3.02 14.73
CA VAL A 186 0.23 -4.35 14.57
C VAL A 186 1.72 -4.22 14.74
N HIS A 187 2.26 -4.82 15.80
CA HIS A 187 3.68 -4.83 16.12
C HIS A 187 4.38 -6.04 15.49
N ASN A 188 5.50 -5.79 14.83
CA ASN A 188 6.36 -6.86 14.33
C ASN A 188 7.61 -6.96 15.20
N GLN A 189 7.61 -7.91 16.12
CA GLN A 189 8.72 -8.12 17.07
C GLN A 189 10.06 -8.43 16.40
N LYS A 190 10.06 -9.08 15.23
CA LYS A 190 11.31 -9.49 14.54
C LYS A 190 11.97 -8.33 13.79
N THR A 191 11.20 -7.44 13.19
CA THR A 191 11.73 -6.38 12.30
C THR A 191 11.64 -4.99 12.92
N GLN A 192 11.02 -4.85 14.10
CA GLN A 192 10.70 -3.57 14.74
C GLN A 192 9.92 -2.59 13.83
N ARG A 193 9.22 -3.15 12.84
CA ARG A 193 8.40 -2.41 11.89
C ARG A 193 6.94 -2.59 12.27
N ASP A 194 6.30 -1.51 12.64
CA ASP A 194 4.90 -1.49 13.07
C ASP A 194 4.00 -0.92 11.98
N TYR A 195 2.75 -1.35 12.01
CA TYR A 195 1.71 -0.94 11.07
C TYR A 195 0.53 -0.37 11.83
N ALA A 196 -0.04 0.73 11.35
CA ALA A 196 -1.31 1.22 11.86
C ALA A 196 -2.42 0.89 10.86
N ILE A 197 -3.47 0.25 11.35
CA ILE A 197 -4.65 -0.14 10.57
C ILE A 197 -5.79 0.75 11.02
N ALA A 198 -6.27 1.61 10.13
CA ALA A 198 -7.38 2.52 10.35
C ALA A 198 -8.63 1.99 9.66
N LYS A 199 -9.69 1.69 10.43
CA LYS A 199 -10.99 1.25 9.93
C LYS A 199 -12.00 2.38 10.05
N LYS A 200 -12.66 2.75 8.97
CA LYS A 200 -13.67 3.80 8.97
C LYS A 200 -14.94 3.37 9.71
N MET A 201 -15.42 4.21 10.63
CA MET A 201 -16.53 3.88 11.53
C MET A 201 -17.88 4.50 11.11
N SER A 202 -17.84 5.60 10.34
CA SER A 202 -19.04 6.27 9.82
C SER A 202 -18.84 6.77 8.39
#